data_6863c4dd0175e26bf485583a0ff608ff
#
_entry.id   6863c4dd0175e26bf485583a0ff608ff
#
_cell.length_a   1.000
_cell.length_b   1.000
_cell.length_c   1.000
_cell.angle_alpha   90.00
_cell.angle_beta   90.00
_cell.angle_gamma   90.00
#
_symmetry.space_group_name_H-M   'P 1'
#
loop_
_entity.id
_entity.type
_entity.pdbx_description
1 polymer ?
#
loop_
_entity_poly.entity_id
_entity_poly.type
_entity_poly.pdbx_seq_one_letter_code
_entity_poly.pdbx_strand_id
1 'polypeptide(L)'
;MPQAEQLAIPPPENVLAAVEKAGGRVTVQDVAALAGVDLFTAQKGLVKLAALVEGDLEVGKDGDLVYNFPRNFRTALRTRSISQQAKELWVKVWPSLFYVTRVSFGLCLVLSIVLVFATITFAGSASQGGDRDDDRRRDRGGGFGGGMGMYFGPSPFDFFMYRPYGFYYANGGQRQGQGGREEGQPAEMGFLESCFSYIFGDGDPNAGVEEVRYREIAGVIRRSGGAVVAEQLAPYLDVPAPRDPTAYAMSGGGPLTVVVDESFVLPVLTRLNGRPEVTPEGEIIYVFPELMTTAAAQAAPGGEGGREMLNANWARQERVDEEVREYQGLTSFELREALQAKRVPVQDCFDKASLLERLKGFLLSAPSTAQAVGTAPYLEENPIPFSLAPATNRVFAGILGLANLGGAIVLGDVLRNYVSVYGAETPLPGILGLSQALYPALLVYAVGFNLIPFLRSRWVKAKNEDISRRNEARQAWAGILGRAVGPLYDKILSARHYRSSLKVVRKEDVTYSSSGKLAEQQGRDKMEQDLKAFDRQVEEKERERGGRTLL
;
A
#
# COMPACT_ATOMS: atom_id res chain seq x y z
N MET A 1 -10.40 -29.33 9.77
CA MET A 1 -10.07 -28.62 11.03
C MET A 1 -11.36 -28.23 11.72
N PRO A 2 -11.56 -28.51 13.00
CA PRO A 2 -12.78 -28.12 13.72
C PRO A 2 -12.91 -26.60 13.76
N GLN A 3 -14.13 -26.09 13.68
CA GLN A 3 -14.44 -24.65 13.63
C GLN A 3 -13.80 -23.82 14.77
N ALA A 4 -13.61 -24.42 15.94
CA ALA A 4 -12.95 -23.77 17.08
C ALA A 4 -11.47 -23.41 16.83
N GLU A 5 -10.76 -24.24 16.07
CA GLU A 5 -9.33 -24.01 15.74
C GLU A 5 -9.14 -22.91 14.68
N GLN A 6 -10.13 -22.74 13.79
CA GLN A 6 -10.13 -21.64 12.82
C GLN A 6 -10.43 -20.26 13.44
N LEU A 7 -11.11 -20.22 14.58
CA LEU A 7 -11.38 -18.99 15.34
C LEU A 7 -10.16 -18.53 16.16
N ALA A 8 -9.24 -19.42 16.49
CA ALA A 8 -8.01 -19.09 17.25
C ALA A 8 -6.97 -18.31 16.45
N ILE A 9 -7.07 -18.29 15.11
CA ILE A 9 -6.15 -17.53 14.25
C ILE A 9 -6.66 -16.09 14.16
N PRO A 10 -5.86 -15.09 14.58
CA PRO A 10 -6.25 -13.70 14.52
C PRO A 10 -6.53 -13.23 13.09
N PRO A 11 -7.40 -12.23 12.89
CA PRO A 11 -7.65 -11.66 11.59
C PRO A 11 -6.39 -11.01 11.00
N PRO A 12 -6.35 -10.78 9.67
CA PRO A 12 -5.25 -10.11 8.99
C PRO A 12 -4.99 -8.70 9.56
N GLU A 13 -3.74 -8.27 9.53
CA GLU A 13 -3.33 -6.96 10.11
C GLU A 13 -4.03 -5.77 9.43
N ASN A 14 -4.28 -5.84 8.11
CA ASN A 14 -5.01 -4.81 7.37
C ASN A 14 -6.46 -4.62 7.88
N VAL A 15 -7.12 -5.71 8.31
CA VAL A 15 -8.45 -5.65 8.94
C VAL A 15 -8.36 -4.99 10.33
N LEU A 16 -7.36 -5.35 11.14
CA LEU A 16 -7.14 -4.74 12.45
C LEU A 16 -6.87 -3.24 12.35
N ALA A 17 -6.01 -2.85 11.41
CA ALA A 17 -5.69 -1.45 11.13
C ALA A 17 -6.92 -0.66 10.64
N ALA A 18 -7.79 -1.29 9.83
CA ALA A 18 -9.02 -0.66 9.37
C ALA A 18 -10.00 -0.40 10.51
N VAL A 19 -10.17 -1.36 11.43
CA VAL A 19 -11.02 -1.20 12.63
C VAL A 19 -10.49 -0.10 13.54
N GLU A 20 -9.18 -0.03 13.74
CA GLU A 20 -8.54 1.01 14.54
C GLU A 20 -8.73 2.39 13.91
N LYS A 21 -8.48 2.52 12.61
CA LYS A 21 -8.66 3.77 11.86
C LYS A 21 -10.10 4.26 11.88
N ALA A 22 -11.07 3.35 11.88
CA ALA A 22 -12.50 3.68 11.97
C ALA A 22 -12.98 4.01 13.40
N GLY A 23 -12.13 3.87 14.42
CA GLY A 23 -12.45 4.19 15.80
C GLY A 23 -13.19 3.10 16.57
N GLY A 24 -13.15 1.84 16.11
CA GLY A 24 -13.67 0.65 16.79
C GLY A 24 -15.13 0.32 16.48
N ARG A 25 -15.95 1.25 16.00
CA ARG A 25 -17.34 1.00 15.58
C ARG A 25 -17.43 0.96 14.07
N VAL A 26 -17.67 -0.22 13.49
CA VAL A 26 -17.51 -0.49 12.06
C VAL A 26 -18.57 -1.41 11.50
N THR A 27 -18.89 -1.23 10.22
CA THR A 27 -19.60 -2.21 9.41
C THR A 27 -18.62 -3.09 8.62
N VAL A 28 -19.11 -4.18 8.04
CA VAL A 28 -18.31 -5.01 7.10
C VAL A 28 -17.81 -4.17 5.94
N GLN A 29 -18.66 -3.28 5.44
CA GLN A 29 -18.39 -2.41 4.30
C GLN A 29 -17.31 -1.37 4.61
N ASP A 30 -17.28 -0.84 5.84
CA ASP A 30 -16.23 0.08 6.28
C ASP A 30 -14.87 -0.61 6.28
N VAL A 31 -14.83 -1.83 6.82
CA VAL A 31 -13.57 -2.58 6.87
C VAL A 31 -13.13 -3.01 5.48
N ALA A 32 -14.04 -3.48 4.63
CA ALA A 32 -13.71 -3.81 3.23
C ALA A 32 -13.11 -2.62 2.49
N ALA A 33 -13.73 -1.43 2.63
CA ALA A 33 -13.27 -0.20 1.97
C ALA A 33 -11.94 0.31 2.54
N LEU A 34 -11.73 0.27 3.86
CA LEU A 34 -10.53 0.79 4.51
C LEU A 34 -9.34 -0.16 4.44
N ALA A 35 -9.58 -1.48 4.52
CA ALA A 35 -8.54 -2.50 4.41
C ALA A 35 -8.19 -2.85 2.96
N GLY A 36 -9.07 -2.56 1.99
CA GLY A 36 -8.90 -2.96 0.59
C GLY A 36 -9.08 -4.46 0.37
N VAL A 37 -9.95 -5.10 1.16
CA VAL A 37 -10.26 -6.53 1.07
C VAL A 37 -11.68 -6.75 0.54
N ASP A 38 -11.97 -7.99 0.12
CA ASP A 38 -13.33 -8.37 -0.24
C ASP A 38 -14.27 -8.39 0.98
N LEU A 39 -15.56 -8.22 0.74
CA LEU A 39 -16.58 -8.19 1.79
C LEU A 39 -16.60 -9.47 2.63
N PHE A 40 -16.40 -10.63 2.01
CA PHE A 40 -16.37 -11.91 2.71
C PHE A 40 -15.18 -12.02 3.69
N THR A 41 -13.98 -11.61 3.24
CA THR A 41 -12.77 -11.57 4.09
C THR A 41 -12.93 -10.56 5.22
N ALA A 42 -13.52 -9.38 4.95
CA ALA A 42 -13.83 -8.38 5.97
C ALA A 42 -14.80 -8.94 7.03
N GLN A 43 -15.90 -9.57 6.59
CA GLN A 43 -16.89 -10.18 7.48
C GLN A 43 -16.26 -11.29 8.34
N LYS A 44 -15.52 -12.21 7.71
CA LYS A 44 -14.82 -13.30 8.41
C LYS A 44 -13.80 -12.76 9.41
N GLY A 45 -13.10 -11.68 9.06
CA GLY A 45 -12.14 -11.00 9.93
C GLY A 45 -12.83 -10.37 11.14
N LEU A 46 -13.96 -9.68 10.93
CA LEU A 46 -14.73 -9.04 12.02
C LEU A 46 -15.36 -10.06 12.97
N VAL A 47 -15.94 -11.14 12.44
CA VAL A 47 -16.49 -12.23 13.27
C VAL A 47 -15.41 -12.87 14.13
N LYS A 48 -14.22 -13.14 13.57
CA LYS A 48 -13.07 -13.64 14.33
C LYS A 48 -12.61 -12.67 15.40
N LEU A 49 -12.53 -11.38 15.06
CA LEU A 49 -12.13 -10.35 16.00
C LEU A 49 -13.14 -10.23 17.14
N ALA A 50 -14.45 -10.22 16.84
CA ALA A 50 -15.51 -10.18 17.83
C ALA A 50 -15.45 -11.35 18.81
N ALA A 51 -15.20 -12.58 18.30
CA ALA A 51 -15.04 -13.77 19.12
C ALA A 51 -13.78 -13.74 20.02
N LEU A 52 -12.68 -13.13 19.55
CA LEU A 52 -11.41 -13.07 20.30
C LEU A 52 -11.41 -11.97 21.37
N VAL A 53 -12.08 -10.85 21.12
CA VAL A 53 -11.98 -9.63 21.95
C VAL A 53 -13.28 -9.34 22.71
N GLU A 54 -14.29 -10.22 22.59
CA GLU A 54 -15.64 -10.01 23.12
C GLU A 54 -16.24 -8.68 22.62
N GLY A 55 -16.14 -8.48 21.28
CA GLY A 55 -16.73 -7.33 20.64
C GLY A 55 -18.26 -7.42 20.61
N ASP A 56 -18.92 -6.29 20.80
CA ASP A 56 -20.38 -6.21 20.73
C ASP A 56 -20.87 -6.19 19.30
N LEU A 57 -21.98 -6.88 19.05
CA LEU A 57 -22.70 -6.86 17.79
C LEU A 57 -23.98 -6.02 17.97
N GLU A 58 -24.13 -5.01 17.15
CA GLU A 58 -25.31 -4.15 17.08
C GLU A 58 -26.06 -4.42 15.76
N VAL A 59 -27.38 -4.42 15.79
CA VAL A 59 -28.24 -4.56 14.61
C VAL A 59 -29.04 -3.28 14.45
N GLY A 60 -28.90 -2.61 13.30
CA GLY A 60 -29.68 -1.44 12.95
C GLY A 60 -31.13 -1.77 12.58
N LYS A 61 -32.02 -0.76 12.50
CA LYS A 61 -33.44 -0.89 12.15
C LYS A 61 -33.66 -1.60 10.80
N ASP A 62 -32.76 -1.42 9.87
CA ASP A 62 -32.82 -1.99 8.53
C ASP A 62 -32.05 -3.32 8.38
N GLY A 63 -31.61 -3.90 9.51
CA GLY A 63 -30.87 -5.16 9.54
C GLY A 63 -29.37 -5.02 9.34
N ASP A 64 -28.83 -3.81 9.28
CA ASP A 64 -27.39 -3.56 9.14
C ASP A 64 -26.64 -4.02 10.39
N LEU A 65 -25.57 -4.79 10.17
CA LEU A 65 -24.72 -5.31 11.24
C LEU A 65 -23.57 -4.33 11.50
N VAL A 66 -23.47 -3.89 12.75
CA VAL A 66 -22.40 -3.03 13.24
C VAL A 66 -21.63 -3.74 14.33
N TYR A 67 -20.32 -3.78 14.20
CA TYR A 67 -19.41 -4.32 15.19
C TYR A 67 -18.83 -3.18 16.01
N ASN A 68 -18.86 -3.34 17.33
CA ASN A 68 -18.33 -2.35 18.27
C ASN A 68 -17.22 -3.01 19.10
N PHE A 69 -16.00 -2.51 18.94
CA PHE A 69 -14.82 -3.01 19.62
C PHE A 69 -14.30 -2.00 20.64
N PRO A 70 -13.77 -2.45 21.78
CA PRO A 70 -13.14 -1.56 22.74
C PRO A 70 -11.89 -0.92 22.13
N ARG A 71 -11.57 0.31 22.52
CA ARG A 71 -10.40 1.05 21.99
C ARG A 71 -9.06 0.33 22.19
N ASN A 72 -8.98 -0.52 23.21
CA ASN A 72 -7.81 -1.30 23.57
C ASN A 72 -7.86 -2.75 23.05
N PHE A 73 -8.64 -3.03 22.02
CA PHE A 73 -8.83 -4.40 21.51
C PHE A 73 -7.50 -5.09 21.12
N ARG A 74 -6.50 -4.34 20.67
CA ARG A 74 -5.17 -4.90 20.38
C ARG A 74 -4.50 -5.48 21.62
N THR A 75 -4.64 -4.83 22.76
CA THR A 75 -4.09 -5.35 24.03
C THR A 75 -4.82 -6.61 24.46
N ALA A 76 -6.16 -6.62 24.34
CA ALA A 76 -6.96 -7.80 24.65
C ALA A 76 -6.63 -8.98 23.71
N LEU A 77 -6.37 -8.70 22.42
CA LEU A 77 -5.96 -9.70 21.44
C LEU A 77 -4.60 -10.34 21.81
N ARG A 78 -3.65 -9.52 22.29
CA ARG A 78 -2.32 -9.96 22.72
C ARG A 78 -2.38 -10.95 23.90
N THR A 79 -3.25 -10.66 24.86
CA THR A 79 -3.35 -11.50 26.05
C THR A 79 -4.04 -12.84 25.81
N ARG A 80 -4.91 -12.94 24.82
CA ARG A 80 -5.75 -14.12 24.56
C ARG A 80 -5.19 -15.06 23.48
N SER A 81 -4.30 -14.58 22.61
CA SER A 81 -3.79 -15.39 21.49
C SER A 81 -2.30 -15.71 21.62
N ILE A 82 -1.97 -16.96 21.93
CA ILE A 82 -0.59 -17.50 21.92
C ILE A 82 0.04 -17.32 20.53
N SER A 83 -0.74 -17.44 19.45
CA SER A 83 -0.27 -17.27 18.09
C SER A 83 0.10 -15.81 17.77
N GLN A 84 -0.57 -14.83 18.40
CA GLN A 84 -0.19 -13.43 18.33
C GLN A 84 1.12 -13.16 19.06
N GLN A 85 1.29 -13.71 20.25
CA GLN A 85 2.55 -13.59 21.00
C GLN A 85 3.73 -14.18 20.21
N ALA A 86 3.53 -15.35 19.58
CA ALA A 86 4.54 -15.95 18.71
C ALA A 86 4.85 -15.10 17.48
N LYS A 87 3.83 -14.52 16.82
CA LYS A 87 4.00 -13.60 15.69
C LYS A 87 4.72 -12.31 16.11
N GLU A 88 4.36 -11.72 17.24
CA GLU A 88 5.04 -10.51 17.75
C GLU A 88 6.50 -10.80 18.11
N LEU A 89 6.77 -11.95 18.73
CA LEU A 89 8.14 -12.39 19.01
C LEU A 89 8.91 -12.59 17.70
N TRP A 90 8.30 -13.21 16.70
CA TRP A 90 8.87 -13.39 15.37
C TRP A 90 9.14 -12.05 14.66
N VAL A 91 8.17 -11.15 14.64
CA VAL A 91 8.32 -9.79 14.06
C VAL A 91 9.44 -9.02 14.77
N LYS A 92 9.64 -9.25 16.07
CA LYS A 92 10.69 -8.61 16.87
C LYS A 92 12.08 -9.20 16.64
N VAL A 93 12.16 -10.52 16.46
CA VAL A 93 13.41 -11.27 16.25
C VAL A 93 13.84 -11.27 14.78
N TRP A 94 12.88 -11.35 13.86
CA TRP A 94 13.13 -11.44 12.43
C TRP A 94 14.03 -10.33 11.87
N PRO A 95 13.84 -9.04 12.18
CA PRO A 95 14.74 -7.99 11.70
C PRO A 95 16.19 -8.20 12.12
N SER A 96 16.41 -8.66 13.37
CA SER A 96 17.76 -8.93 13.87
C SER A 96 18.38 -10.14 13.17
N LEU A 97 17.63 -11.22 12.99
CA LEU A 97 18.08 -12.41 12.27
C LEU A 97 18.36 -12.10 10.79
N PHE A 98 17.47 -11.33 10.18
CA PHE A 98 17.64 -10.90 8.78
C PHE A 98 18.86 -9.99 8.61
N TYR A 99 19.11 -9.09 9.56
CA TYR A 99 20.31 -8.25 9.57
C TYR A 99 21.59 -9.08 9.65
N VAL A 100 21.66 -10.08 10.54
CA VAL A 100 22.80 -10.99 10.63
C VAL A 100 23.01 -11.74 9.32
N THR A 101 21.94 -12.25 8.71
CA THR A 101 22.01 -12.91 7.40
C THR A 101 22.51 -11.93 6.32
N ARG A 102 22.04 -10.71 6.35
CA ARG A 102 22.42 -9.67 5.39
C ARG A 102 23.90 -9.32 5.48
N VAL A 103 24.43 -9.16 6.68
CA VAL A 103 25.86 -8.87 6.93
C VAL A 103 26.73 -10.08 6.63
N SER A 104 26.27 -11.32 6.92
CA SER A 104 27.04 -12.54 6.71
C SER A 104 27.45 -12.76 5.26
N PHE A 105 26.61 -12.38 4.28
CA PHE A 105 26.94 -12.46 2.85
C PHE A 105 28.15 -11.58 2.49
N GLY A 106 28.18 -10.34 2.99
CA GLY A 106 29.34 -9.47 2.79
C GLY A 106 30.58 -9.98 3.49
N LEU A 107 30.44 -10.53 4.70
CA LEU A 107 31.53 -11.13 5.44
C LEU A 107 32.09 -12.37 4.69
N CYS A 108 31.22 -13.23 4.13
CA CYS A 108 31.63 -14.37 3.32
C CYS A 108 32.44 -13.93 2.09
N LEU A 109 32.08 -12.80 1.46
CA LEU A 109 32.86 -12.26 0.34
C LEU A 109 34.29 -11.93 0.78
N VAL A 110 34.42 -11.19 1.89
CA VAL A 110 35.73 -10.80 2.42
C VAL A 110 36.57 -12.02 2.79
N LEU A 111 35.96 -12.97 3.55
CA LEU A 111 36.65 -14.20 3.94
C LEU A 111 37.05 -15.06 2.73
N SER A 112 36.18 -15.16 1.74
CA SER A 112 36.48 -15.86 0.47
C SER A 112 37.69 -15.25 -0.23
N ILE A 113 37.73 -13.93 -0.39
CA ILE A 113 38.84 -13.22 -1.02
C ILE A 113 40.12 -13.45 -0.22
N VAL A 114 40.09 -13.26 1.11
CA VAL A 114 41.26 -13.46 1.97
C VAL A 114 41.80 -14.88 1.84
N LEU A 115 40.94 -15.89 1.91
CA LEU A 115 41.35 -17.29 1.82
C LEU A 115 41.95 -17.61 0.46
N VAL A 116 41.31 -17.18 -0.63
CA VAL A 116 41.76 -17.39 -2.01
C VAL A 116 43.13 -16.76 -2.22
N PHE A 117 43.29 -15.48 -1.91
CA PHE A 117 44.58 -14.78 -2.15
C PHE A 117 45.68 -15.23 -1.18
N ALA A 118 45.39 -15.55 0.08
CA ALA A 118 46.36 -16.09 1.00
C ALA A 118 46.90 -17.47 0.53
N THR A 119 45.99 -18.29 -0.03
CA THR A 119 46.41 -19.62 -0.56
C THR A 119 47.25 -19.49 -1.81
N ILE A 120 46.91 -18.61 -2.74
CA ILE A 120 47.66 -18.35 -3.96
C ILE A 120 49.09 -17.83 -3.61
N THR A 121 49.18 -16.86 -2.70
CA THR A 121 50.48 -16.32 -2.23
C THR A 121 51.33 -17.36 -1.51
N PHE A 122 50.72 -18.18 -0.66
CA PHE A 122 51.43 -19.27 0.03
C PHE A 122 51.95 -20.31 -1.00
N ALA A 123 51.14 -20.74 -1.94
CA ALA A 123 51.56 -21.68 -2.99
C ALA A 123 52.67 -21.11 -3.87
N GLY A 124 52.59 -19.81 -4.24
CA GLY A 124 53.65 -19.13 -5.01
C GLY A 124 54.97 -19.02 -4.24
N SER A 125 54.94 -18.76 -2.93
CA SER A 125 56.16 -18.70 -2.11
C SER A 125 56.79 -20.07 -1.90
N ALA A 126 56.00 -21.13 -1.81
CA ALA A 126 56.47 -22.50 -1.65
C ALA A 126 57.16 -23.03 -2.94
N SER A 127 56.75 -22.55 -4.15
CA SER A 127 57.35 -22.92 -5.41
C SER A 127 58.69 -22.19 -5.72
N GLN A 128 59.03 -21.10 -5.02
CA GLN A 128 60.26 -20.33 -5.21
C GLN A 128 61.41 -20.76 -4.31
N GLY A 129 61.19 -21.77 -3.44
CA GLY A 129 62.18 -22.29 -2.47
C GLY A 129 63.16 -23.34 -3.00
N GLY A 130 63.17 -23.66 -4.31
CA GLY A 130 64.10 -24.57 -4.93
C GLY A 130 65.06 -23.83 -5.90
N ASP A 131 66.34 -23.79 -5.54
CA ASP A 131 67.52 -23.24 -6.22
C ASP A 131 67.88 -21.79 -5.86
N ARG A 132 68.64 -21.66 -4.80
CA ARG A 132 69.77 -20.75 -4.63
C ARG A 132 70.65 -21.21 -3.49
N ASP A 133 71.57 -22.08 -3.85
CA ASP A 133 72.83 -22.22 -3.14
C ASP A 133 73.69 -20.98 -3.37
N ASP A 134 74.40 -20.64 -2.32
CA ASP A 134 75.61 -19.83 -2.24
C ASP A 134 75.57 -18.30 -2.26
N ASP A 135 76.10 -17.88 -1.10
CA ASP A 135 77.06 -16.82 -0.84
C ASP A 135 76.61 -15.43 -0.38
N ARG A 136 77.05 -15.21 0.87
CA ARG A 136 77.58 -14.00 1.48
C ARG A 136 76.70 -13.08 2.33
N ARG A 137 76.93 -13.35 3.62
CA ARG A 137 77.33 -12.36 4.67
C ARG A 137 76.53 -11.12 4.98
N ARG A 138 76.18 -11.11 6.25
CA ARG A 138 76.15 -9.94 7.17
C ARG A 138 75.22 -8.78 6.81
N ASP A 139 74.29 -8.47 7.59
CA ASP A 139 74.43 -7.81 8.87
C ASP A 139 73.03 -7.47 9.47
N ARG A 140 72.93 -7.69 10.77
CA ARG A 140 72.19 -6.92 11.76
C ARG A 140 70.75 -6.43 11.50
N GLY A 141 69.91 -6.91 12.39
CA GLY A 141 68.98 -6.02 13.08
C GLY A 141 67.53 -6.05 12.70
N GLY A 142 66.79 -6.74 13.51
CA GLY A 142 65.53 -6.25 14.01
C GLY A 142 64.44 -5.90 13.02
N GLY A 143 63.37 -6.64 13.05
CA GLY A 143 62.13 -6.14 12.50
C GLY A 143 61.35 -7.19 11.74
N PHE A 144 60.57 -7.93 12.46
CA PHE A 144 59.43 -8.65 11.94
C PHE A 144 58.47 -7.62 11.35
N GLY A 145 58.48 -7.44 10.02
CA GLY A 145 57.64 -6.40 9.41
C GLY A 145 57.98 -6.11 7.96
N GLY A 146 58.23 -7.13 7.12
CA GLY A 146 58.32 -6.99 5.66
C GLY A 146 56.94 -7.21 5.06
N GLY A 147 56.00 -6.30 5.36
CA GLY A 147 54.69 -6.26 4.77
C GLY A 147 54.76 -5.81 3.34
N MET A 148 54.08 -6.52 2.47
CA MET A 148 53.63 -6.04 1.16
C MET A 148 52.77 -4.81 1.42
N GLY A 149 53.36 -3.62 1.38
CA GLY A 149 52.71 -2.35 1.49
C GLY A 149 51.91 -2.07 0.21
N MET A 150 50.74 -2.68 0.07
CA MET A 150 49.68 -2.04 -0.67
C MET A 150 49.17 -0.93 0.23
N TYR A 151 49.60 0.27 -0.03
CA TYR A 151 49.04 1.49 0.49
C TYR A 151 47.65 1.67 -0.12
N PHE A 152 46.68 0.90 0.37
CA PHE A 152 45.30 1.31 0.31
C PHE A 152 45.13 2.28 1.47
N GLY A 153 44.67 3.49 1.17
CA GLY A 153 44.30 4.53 2.14
C GLY A 153 43.61 3.99 3.42
N PRO A 154 42.68 4.65 4.07
CA PRO A 154 42.13 4.20 5.36
C PRO A 154 41.93 2.68 5.35
N SER A 155 42.37 1.98 6.40
CA SER A 155 42.45 0.53 6.50
C SER A 155 41.25 -0.14 5.85
N PRO A 156 41.40 -1.17 5.01
CA PRO A 156 40.25 -1.92 4.47
C PRO A 156 39.27 -2.35 5.56
N PHE A 157 39.77 -2.63 6.78
CA PHE A 157 38.95 -2.98 7.93
C PHE A 157 38.13 -1.79 8.46
N ASP A 158 38.61 -0.55 8.38
CA ASP A 158 37.84 0.62 8.76
C ASP A 158 36.65 0.84 7.82
N PHE A 159 36.82 0.49 6.55
CA PHE A 159 35.74 0.54 5.56
C PHE A 159 34.67 -0.53 5.80
N PHE A 160 35.06 -1.71 6.30
CA PHE A 160 34.13 -2.81 6.60
C PHE A 160 33.43 -2.67 7.96
N MET A 161 34.05 -2.00 8.93
CA MET A 161 33.58 -1.95 10.32
C MET A 161 32.87 -0.63 10.68
N TYR A 162 32.85 0.36 9.82
CA TYR A 162 32.32 1.68 10.17
C TYR A 162 30.83 1.80 9.89
N ARG A 163 30.08 1.79 10.93
CA ARG A 163 28.72 2.21 11.31
C ARG A 163 27.74 1.08 11.64
N PRO A 164 27.28 1.06 12.89
CA PRO A 164 26.10 0.28 13.26
C PRO A 164 24.84 0.97 12.70
N TYR A 165 24.13 0.23 11.89
CA TYR A 165 22.94 0.65 11.21
C TYR A 165 21.72 0.64 12.13
N GLY A 166 21.05 1.78 12.23
CA GLY A 166 19.72 1.86 12.81
C GLY A 166 18.70 1.17 11.90
N PHE A 167 17.95 0.26 12.48
CA PHE A 167 16.92 -0.52 11.81
C PHE A 167 15.90 0.38 11.10
N TYR A 168 15.83 0.32 9.78
CA TYR A 168 14.71 0.83 9.01
C TYR A 168 13.65 -0.26 8.84
N TYR A 169 12.83 -0.40 9.86
CA TYR A 169 11.42 -0.75 9.70
C TYR A 169 10.64 0.25 10.54
N ALA A 170 9.80 1.01 9.83
CA ALA A 170 8.90 1.97 10.40
C ALA A 170 8.07 1.33 11.52
N ASN A 171 8.44 1.61 12.75
CA ASN A 171 7.53 1.57 13.87
C ASN A 171 7.90 2.76 14.75
N GLY A 172 6.97 3.75 14.77
CA GLY A 172 7.09 4.93 15.59
C GLY A 172 7.30 4.55 17.05
N GLY A 173 8.51 4.79 17.54
CA GLY A 173 8.90 4.60 18.91
C GLY A 173 10.08 5.51 19.21
N GLN A 174 9.78 6.62 19.89
CA GLN A 174 10.73 7.55 20.48
C GLN A 174 11.91 6.82 21.12
N ARG A 175 13.14 7.12 20.69
CA ARG A 175 14.32 6.97 21.52
C ARG A 175 15.15 8.25 21.46
N GLN A 176 15.08 8.97 22.53
CA GLN A 176 15.96 10.02 22.99
C GLN A 176 17.38 9.46 23.17
N GLY A 177 18.34 9.97 22.42
CA GLY A 177 19.76 9.67 22.57
C GLY A 177 20.57 10.80 21.95
N GLN A 178 21.14 11.65 22.80
CA GLN A 178 21.96 12.81 22.52
C GLN A 178 23.11 12.53 21.55
N GLY A 179 23.22 13.33 20.51
CA GLY A 179 24.33 13.40 19.57
C GLY A 179 23.86 14.07 18.29
N GLY A 180 24.10 15.37 18.15
CA GLY A 180 23.60 16.19 17.04
C GLY A 180 23.83 15.57 15.67
N ARG A 181 22.73 15.22 15.02
CA ARG A 181 22.63 14.92 13.60
C ARG A 181 21.56 15.82 13.01
N GLU A 182 21.87 16.45 11.93
CA GLU A 182 20.90 17.15 11.10
C GLU A 182 19.77 16.15 10.72
N GLU A 183 18.54 16.48 11.10
CA GLU A 183 17.33 15.76 10.72
C GLU A 183 17.18 15.88 9.21
N GLY A 184 17.28 14.74 8.49
CA GLY A 184 16.92 14.68 7.07
C GLY A 184 17.73 13.78 6.17
N GLN A 185 18.89 13.25 6.57
CA GLN A 185 19.63 12.32 5.71
C GLN A 185 19.32 10.87 6.08
N PRO A 186 18.84 10.03 5.13
CA PRO A 186 18.70 8.59 5.35
C PRO A 186 20.08 8.02 5.65
N ALA A 187 20.18 7.21 6.72
CA ALA A 187 21.43 6.60 7.12
C ALA A 187 21.94 5.72 5.97
N GLU A 188 23.17 5.99 5.50
CA GLU A 188 23.79 5.23 4.41
C GLU A 188 24.04 3.78 4.81
N MET A 189 23.67 2.87 3.90
CA MET A 189 23.84 1.43 4.06
C MET A 189 25.33 1.05 4.13
N GLY A 190 25.73 0.26 5.12
CA GLY A 190 27.10 -0.23 5.26
C GLY A 190 27.51 -1.11 4.07
N PHE A 191 28.83 -1.25 3.82
CA PHE A 191 29.33 -2.02 2.69
C PHE A 191 28.91 -3.50 2.73
N LEU A 192 29.03 -4.17 3.87
CA LEU A 192 28.65 -5.58 4.00
C LEU A 192 27.17 -5.82 3.72
N GLU A 193 26.33 -4.88 4.15
CA GLU A 193 24.90 -4.88 3.89
C GLU A 193 24.59 -4.59 2.41
N SER A 194 25.38 -3.69 1.80
CA SER A 194 25.31 -3.35 0.39
C SER A 194 25.58 -4.55 -0.52
N CYS A 195 26.45 -5.47 -0.10
CA CYS A 195 26.72 -6.72 -0.84
C CYS A 195 25.47 -7.59 -0.93
N PHE A 196 24.70 -7.71 0.14
CA PHE A 196 23.42 -8.44 0.12
C PHE A 196 22.39 -7.75 -0.77
N SER A 197 22.22 -6.43 -0.60
CA SER A 197 21.34 -5.62 -1.43
C SER A 197 21.71 -5.70 -2.93
N TYR A 198 23.00 -5.74 -3.26
CA TYR A 198 23.48 -5.91 -4.61
C TYR A 198 23.07 -7.25 -5.22
N ILE A 199 23.16 -8.35 -4.45
CA ILE A 199 22.84 -9.70 -4.93
C ILE A 199 21.32 -9.91 -4.99
N PHE A 200 20.61 -9.67 -3.88
CA PHE A 200 19.20 -10.08 -3.69
C PHE A 200 18.21 -8.92 -3.79
N GLY A 201 18.68 -7.66 -3.66
CA GLY A 201 17.82 -6.48 -3.58
C GLY A 201 17.26 -6.25 -2.18
N ASP A 202 16.31 -5.31 -2.12
CA ASP A 202 15.77 -4.80 -0.86
C ASP A 202 14.26 -5.04 -0.72
N GLY A 203 13.68 -5.88 -1.58
CA GLY A 203 12.25 -6.21 -1.57
C GLY A 203 11.48 -5.51 -2.69
N ASP A 204 10.17 -5.74 -2.70
CA ASP A 204 9.24 -5.14 -3.66
C ASP A 204 8.55 -3.92 -3.02
N PRO A 205 8.75 -2.70 -3.56
CA PRO A 205 8.10 -1.50 -3.05
C PRO A 205 6.58 -1.51 -3.27
N ASN A 206 6.08 -2.38 -4.16
CA ASN A 206 4.67 -2.54 -4.46
C ASN A 206 4.01 -3.68 -3.66
N ALA A 207 4.68 -4.20 -2.63
CA ALA A 207 4.07 -5.18 -1.74
C ALA A 207 2.78 -4.58 -1.12
N GLY A 208 1.63 -5.22 -1.37
CA GLY A 208 0.32 -4.72 -0.90
C GLY A 208 -0.37 -3.74 -1.85
N VAL A 209 0.11 -3.58 -3.09
CA VAL A 209 -0.55 -2.72 -4.11
C VAL A 209 -2.00 -3.14 -4.37
N GLU A 210 -2.33 -4.42 -4.24
CA GLU A 210 -3.71 -4.92 -4.38
C GLU A 210 -4.65 -4.32 -3.33
N GLU A 211 -4.24 -4.28 -2.07
CA GLU A 211 -5.04 -3.68 -1.00
C GLU A 211 -5.19 -2.17 -1.19
N VAL A 212 -4.13 -1.50 -1.62
CA VAL A 212 -4.19 -0.07 -1.98
C VAL A 212 -5.14 0.14 -3.14
N ARG A 213 -5.07 -0.68 -4.19
CA ARG A 213 -5.97 -0.64 -5.36
C ARG A 213 -7.43 -0.69 -4.96
N TYR A 214 -7.82 -1.71 -4.19
CA TYR A 214 -9.23 -1.87 -3.80
C TYR A 214 -9.71 -0.82 -2.79
N ARG A 215 -8.81 -0.28 -1.97
CA ARG A 215 -9.10 0.87 -1.11
C ARG A 215 -9.42 2.12 -1.92
N GLU A 216 -8.61 2.42 -2.93
CA GLU A 216 -8.85 3.55 -3.82
C GLU A 216 -10.14 3.37 -4.63
N ILE A 217 -10.36 2.18 -5.20
CA ILE A 217 -11.60 1.83 -5.90
C ILE A 217 -12.83 2.02 -5.01
N ALA A 218 -12.82 1.46 -3.80
CA ALA A 218 -13.91 1.64 -2.84
C ALA A 218 -14.12 3.14 -2.49
N GLY A 219 -13.03 3.90 -2.38
CA GLY A 219 -13.08 5.35 -2.21
C GLY A 219 -13.75 6.07 -3.39
N VAL A 220 -13.42 5.69 -4.63
CA VAL A 220 -14.07 6.23 -5.84
C VAL A 220 -15.55 5.92 -5.85
N ILE A 221 -15.93 4.66 -5.60
CA ILE A 221 -17.33 4.22 -5.56
C ILE A 221 -18.12 5.00 -4.51
N ARG A 222 -17.61 5.14 -3.30
CA ARG A 222 -18.26 5.90 -2.23
C ARG A 222 -18.41 7.39 -2.57
N ARG A 223 -17.35 8.03 -3.12
CA ARG A 223 -17.42 9.43 -3.57
C ARG A 223 -18.41 9.64 -4.72
N SER A 224 -18.58 8.64 -5.55
CA SER A 224 -19.56 8.65 -6.65
C SER A 224 -20.99 8.31 -6.21
N GLY A 225 -21.25 8.08 -4.93
CA GLY A 225 -22.59 7.73 -4.43
C GLY A 225 -22.98 6.29 -4.72
N GLY A 226 -22.03 5.37 -4.82
CA GLY A 226 -22.28 3.94 -5.04
C GLY A 226 -22.53 3.53 -6.48
N ALA A 227 -22.59 4.48 -7.42
CA ALA A 227 -22.79 4.23 -8.85
C ALA A 227 -21.63 4.80 -9.67
N VAL A 228 -20.99 3.95 -10.46
CA VAL A 228 -19.80 4.30 -11.27
C VAL A 228 -19.88 3.68 -12.65
N VAL A 229 -19.15 4.28 -13.58
CA VAL A 229 -18.93 3.72 -14.92
C VAL A 229 -17.58 3.03 -15.00
N ALA A 230 -17.41 2.12 -15.94
CA ALA A 230 -16.17 1.35 -16.12
C ALA A 230 -14.94 2.25 -16.23
N GLU A 231 -15.04 3.33 -16.97
CA GLU A 231 -13.98 4.28 -17.22
C GLU A 231 -13.48 4.97 -15.93
N GLN A 232 -14.35 5.16 -14.93
CA GLN A 232 -13.95 5.71 -13.63
C GLN A 232 -13.08 4.76 -12.80
N LEU A 233 -13.16 3.46 -13.08
CA LEU A 233 -12.37 2.43 -12.42
C LEU A 233 -11.08 2.09 -13.17
N ALA A 234 -11.04 2.35 -14.49
CA ALA A 234 -9.90 2.03 -15.34
C ALA A 234 -8.55 2.59 -14.85
N PRO A 235 -8.44 3.82 -14.28
CA PRO A 235 -7.18 4.34 -13.74
C PRO A 235 -6.60 3.57 -12.56
N TYR A 236 -7.38 2.69 -11.95
CA TYR A 236 -6.96 1.87 -10.80
C TYR A 236 -6.74 0.40 -11.16
N LEU A 237 -7.12 0.01 -12.39
CA LEU A 237 -7.08 -1.37 -12.88
C LEU A 237 -5.99 -1.55 -13.95
N ASP A 238 -5.73 -2.81 -14.31
CA ASP A 238 -4.73 -3.14 -15.34
C ASP A 238 -5.39 -3.22 -16.71
N VAL A 239 -5.91 -2.08 -17.17
CA VAL A 239 -6.58 -1.93 -18.46
C VAL A 239 -5.60 -1.39 -19.48
N PRO A 240 -5.54 -1.95 -20.71
CA PRO A 240 -4.72 -1.38 -21.77
C PRO A 240 -5.06 0.10 -22.02
N ALA A 241 -4.06 0.88 -22.42
CA ALA A 241 -4.30 2.26 -22.81
C ALA A 241 -5.35 2.32 -23.96
N PRO A 242 -6.26 3.28 -23.93
CA PRO A 242 -7.27 3.42 -24.98
C PRO A 242 -6.58 3.66 -26.32
N ARG A 243 -7.00 2.91 -27.35
CA ARG A 243 -6.41 2.98 -28.70
C ARG A 243 -6.59 4.35 -29.35
N ASP A 244 -7.71 4.99 -29.07
CA ASP A 244 -8.03 6.32 -29.55
C ASP A 244 -8.64 7.18 -28.44
N PRO A 245 -7.81 7.98 -27.73
CA PRO A 245 -8.29 8.89 -26.69
C PRO A 245 -9.27 9.95 -27.23
N THR A 246 -9.22 10.26 -28.55
CA THR A 246 -10.07 11.27 -29.17
C THR A 246 -11.49 10.77 -29.40
N ALA A 247 -11.68 9.45 -29.51
CA ALA A 247 -13.00 8.84 -29.66
C ALA A 247 -13.91 9.11 -28.44
N TYR A 248 -13.34 9.31 -27.26
CA TYR A 248 -14.07 9.71 -26.05
C TYR A 248 -14.44 11.19 -26.02
N ALA A 249 -13.76 12.00 -26.83
CA ALA A 249 -13.94 13.45 -26.88
C ALA A 249 -14.80 13.92 -28.07
N MET A 250 -14.84 13.13 -29.15
CA MET A 250 -15.48 13.50 -30.42
C MET A 250 -16.76 12.69 -30.61
N SER A 251 -17.86 13.13 -30.01
CA SER A 251 -19.17 12.68 -30.46
C SER A 251 -20.12 13.86 -30.56
N GLY A 252 -20.52 14.13 -31.77
CA GLY A 252 -21.76 14.82 -32.03
C GLY A 252 -22.91 13.82 -31.86
N GLY A 253 -23.51 13.77 -30.68
CA GLY A 253 -24.87 13.26 -30.45
C GLY A 253 -25.19 11.80 -30.81
N GLY A 254 -24.23 10.89 -30.77
CA GLY A 254 -24.45 9.45 -30.97
C GLY A 254 -23.88 8.60 -29.85
N PRO A 255 -24.39 7.38 -29.65
CA PRO A 255 -23.84 6.46 -28.63
C PRO A 255 -22.35 6.20 -28.87
N LEU A 256 -21.61 5.95 -27.80
CA LEU A 256 -20.19 5.56 -27.86
C LEU A 256 -20.04 4.40 -28.87
N THR A 257 -19.48 4.66 -30.03
CA THR A 257 -19.24 3.65 -31.07
C THR A 257 -18.01 2.78 -30.74
N VAL A 258 -17.27 3.11 -29.68
CA VAL A 258 -16.15 2.33 -29.20
C VAL A 258 -16.68 1.28 -28.22
N VAL A 259 -16.75 0.04 -28.67
CA VAL A 259 -16.99 -1.10 -27.80
C VAL A 259 -15.78 -1.24 -26.88
N VAL A 260 -15.90 -0.71 -25.68
CA VAL A 260 -14.92 -0.95 -24.61
C VAL A 260 -15.23 -2.32 -24.03
N ASP A 261 -14.22 -3.19 -24.00
CA ASP A 261 -14.33 -4.41 -23.22
C ASP A 261 -14.31 -4.04 -21.73
N GLU A 262 -15.48 -4.03 -21.12
CA GLU A 262 -15.66 -3.70 -19.69
C GLU A 262 -15.45 -4.91 -18.77
N SER A 263 -14.95 -6.05 -19.27
CA SER A 263 -14.72 -7.27 -18.48
C SER A 263 -13.75 -7.06 -17.31
N PHE A 264 -12.90 -6.04 -17.40
CA PHE A 264 -11.97 -5.66 -16.33
C PHE A 264 -12.67 -5.19 -15.02
N VAL A 265 -13.95 -4.85 -15.08
CA VAL A 265 -14.75 -4.46 -13.90
C VAL A 265 -15.22 -5.69 -13.12
N LEU A 266 -15.28 -6.86 -13.75
CA LEU A 266 -15.82 -8.10 -13.13
C LEU A 266 -15.15 -8.47 -11.80
N PRO A 267 -13.81 -8.40 -11.64
CA PRO A 267 -13.17 -8.64 -10.34
C PRO A 267 -13.63 -7.67 -9.25
N VAL A 268 -13.91 -6.41 -9.60
CA VAL A 268 -14.41 -5.40 -8.66
C VAL A 268 -15.84 -5.73 -8.24
N LEU A 269 -16.71 -6.09 -9.21
CA LEU A 269 -18.09 -6.52 -8.93
C LEU A 269 -18.12 -7.71 -7.97
N THR A 270 -17.31 -8.72 -8.24
CA THR A 270 -17.27 -9.94 -7.42
C THR A 270 -16.76 -9.64 -6.00
N ARG A 271 -15.75 -8.79 -5.88
CA ARG A 271 -15.08 -8.49 -4.60
C ARG A 271 -15.89 -7.56 -3.69
N LEU A 272 -16.59 -6.59 -4.30
CA LEU A 272 -17.35 -5.56 -3.58
C LEU A 272 -18.88 -5.73 -3.72
N ASN A 273 -19.33 -6.87 -4.18
CA ASN A 273 -20.73 -7.24 -4.38
C ASN A 273 -21.53 -6.18 -5.17
N GLY A 274 -20.93 -5.75 -6.30
CA GLY A 274 -21.58 -4.83 -7.23
C GLY A 274 -22.44 -5.54 -8.24
N ARG A 275 -23.37 -4.80 -8.86
CA ARG A 275 -24.23 -5.29 -9.93
C ARG A 275 -24.23 -4.32 -11.11
N PRO A 276 -24.24 -4.82 -12.37
CA PRO A 276 -24.43 -3.98 -13.53
C PRO A 276 -25.91 -3.62 -13.68
N GLU A 277 -26.18 -2.38 -14.05
CA GLU A 277 -27.48 -1.88 -14.46
C GLU A 277 -27.37 -1.24 -15.84
N VAL A 278 -28.37 -1.41 -16.69
CA VAL A 278 -28.38 -0.87 -18.05
C VAL A 278 -29.33 0.32 -18.08
N THR A 279 -28.83 1.45 -18.59
CA THR A 279 -29.64 2.66 -18.75
C THR A 279 -30.60 2.50 -19.93
N PRO A 280 -31.64 3.36 -20.04
CA PRO A 280 -32.51 3.40 -21.21
C PRO A 280 -31.77 3.64 -22.53
N GLU A 281 -30.62 4.31 -22.45
CA GLU A 281 -29.73 4.61 -23.59
C GLU A 281 -28.83 3.43 -23.97
N GLY A 282 -28.88 2.33 -23.21
CA GLY A 282 -28.08 1.12 -23.44
C GLY A 282 -26.68 1.14 -22.83
N GLU A 283 -26.35 2.10 -21.97
CA GLU A 283 -25.07 2.18 -21.28
C GLU A 283 -25.06 1.33 -20.00
N ILE A 284 -23.90 0.78 -19.66
CA ILE A 284 -23.74 -0.05 -18.46
C ILE A 284 -23.21 0.81 -17.32
N ILE A 285 -23.91 0.77 -16.19
CA ILE A 285 -23.57 1.43 -14.94
C ILE A 285 -23.38 0.36 -13.86
N TYR A 286 -22.37 0.50 -13.05
CA TYR A 286 -22.05 -0.44 -11.98
C TYR A 286 -22.44 0.13 -10.63
N VAL A 287 -23.38 -0.55 -9.94
CA VAL A 287 -23.98 -0.08 -8.69
C VAL A 287 -23.51 -0.97 -7.53
N PHE A 288 -23.07 -0.33 -6.45
CA PHE A 288 -22.52 -0.97 -5.25
C PHE A 288 -23.31 -0.53 -4.00
N PRO A 289 -24.54 -0.99 -3.82
CA PRO A 289 -25.41 -0.51 -2.74
C PRO A 289 -24.86 -0.84 -1.36
N GLU A 290 -24.23 -2.00 -1.20
CA GLU A 290 -23.66 -2.42 0.09
C GLU A 290 -22.55 -1.49 0.58
N LEU A 291 -21.70 -0.95 -0.30
CA LEU A 291 -20.64 -0.02 0.09
C LEU A 291 -21.13 1.32 0.64
N MET A 292 -22.42 1.62 0.46
CA MET A 292 -23.03 2.88 0.89
C MET A 292 -23.55 2.84 2.33
N THR A 293 -23.19 1.81 3.11
CA THR A 293 -23.48 1.73 4.54
C THR A 293 -22.22 1.92 5.36
N THR A 294 -22.28 2.76 6.41
CA THR A 294 -21.17 3.04 7.32
C THR A 294 -21.65 3.23 8.76
N ALA A 295 -20.82 2.80 9.71
CA ALA A 295 -21.02 3.09 11.13
C ALA A 295 -19.86 3.91 11.72
N ALA A 296 -18.83 4.22 10.92
CA ALA A 296 -17.67 4.95 11.38
C ALA A 296 -18.03 6.37 11.82
N ALA A 297 -17.59 6.77 13.00
CA ALA A 297 -17.86 8.08 13.59
C ALA A 297 -17.34 9.24 12.71
N GLN A 298 -16.30 9.02 11.92
CA GLN A 298 -15.73 9.99 10.98
C GLN A 298 -16.57 10.21 9.72
N ALA A 299 -17.45 9.26 9.38
CA ALA A 299 -18.39 9.39 8.27
C ALA A 299 -19.72 10.05 8.67
N ALA A 300 -19.95 10.26 9.96
CA ALA A 300 -21.11 11.02 10.42
C ALA A 300 -21.01 12.49 9.99
N PRO A 301 -22.14 13.14 9.63
CA PRO A 301 -22.17 14.55 9.24
C PRO A 301 -21.58 15.52 10.28
N GLY A 302 -21.28 15.05 11.47
CA GLY A 302 -20.66 15.81 12.58
C GLY A 302 -19.21 15.45 12.89
N GLY A 303 -18.59 14.46 12.22
CA GLY A 303 -17.18 14.13 12.35
C GLY A 303 -16.28 15.09 11.56
N GLU A 304 -15.01 15.27 11.96
CA GLU A 304 -14.09 16.21 11.28
C GLU A 304 -14.00 15.96 9.77
N GLY A 305 -13.90 14.71 9.32
CA GLY A 305 -13.89 14.38 7.89
C GLY A 305 -15.23 14.60 7.18
N GLY A 306 -16.36 14.40 7.88
CA GLY A 306 -17.70 14.69 7.37
C GLY A 306 -17.95 16.20 7.30
N ARG A 307 -17.44 16.97 8.26
CA ARG A 307 -17.49 18.44 8.24
C ARG A 307 -16.63 19.03 7.13
N GLU A 308 -15.45 18.48 6.90
CA GLU A 308 -14.55 18.94 5.84
C GLU A 308 -15.14 18.66 4.45
N MET A 309 -15.74 17.48 4.22
CA MET A 309 -16.49 17.17 3.00
C MET A 309 -17.75 18.04 2.83
N LEU A 310 -18.51 18.25 3.91
CA LEU A 310 -19.68 19.11 3.90
C LEU A 310 -19.28 20.56 3.62
N ASN A 311 -18.25 21.08 4.29
CA ASN A 311 -17.75 22.43 4.09
C ASN A 311 -17.17 22.61 2.68
N ALA A 312 -16.45 21.63 2.13
CA ALA A 312 -15.96 21.67 0.76
C ALA A 312 -17.11 21.63 -0.27
N ASN A 313 -18.15 20.82 -0.03
CA ASN A 313 -19.33 20.77 -0.88
C ASN A 313 -20.17 22.04 -0.77
N TRP A 314 -20.36 22.59 0.41
CA TRP A 314 -21.06 23.87 0.63
C TRP A 314 -20.33 25.03 -0.03
N ALA A 315 -19.04 25.17 0.21
CA ALA A 315 -18.22 26.20 -0.41
C ALA A 315 -18.14 26.07 -1.94
N ARG A 316 -18.30 24.85 -2.47
CA ARG A 316 -18.40 24.61 -3.90
C ARG A 316 -19.77 25.02 -4.45
N GLN A 317 -20.82 24.64 -3.74
CA GLN A 317 -22.19 24.96 -4.13
C GLN A 317 -22.45 26.48 -4.10
N GLU A 318 -21.94 27.16 -3.09
CA GLU A 318 -22.02 28.62 -2.95
C GLU A 318 -21.28 29.34 -4.09
N ARG A 319 -20.08 28.91 -4.45
CA ARG A 319 -19.34 29.45 -5.61
C ARG A 319 -20.05 29.19 -6.93
N VAL A 320 -20.62 28.00 -7.11
CA VAL A 320 -21.41 27.69 -8.32
C VAL A 320 -22.67 28.52 -8.40
N ASP A 321 -23.37 28.70 -7.28
CA ASP A 321 -24.57 29.55 -7.24
C ASP A 321 -24.24 31.02 -7.48
N GLU A 322 -23.07 31.50 -7.06
CA GLU A 322 -22.57 32.84 -7.33
C GLU A 322 -22.22 33.01 -8.84
N GLU A 323 -21.51 32.05 -9.42
CA GLU A 323 -21.20 32.03 -10.86
C GLU A 323 -22.48 31.94 -11.70
N VAL A 324 -23.45 31.11 -11.31
CA VAL A 324 -24.75 31.01 -11.99
C VAL A 324 -25.54 32.34 -11.92
N ARG A 325 -25.44 33.13 -10.84
CA ARG A 325 -26.07 34.45 -10.73
C ARG A 325 -25.55 35.42 -11.78
N GLU A 326 -24.28 35.37 -12.14
CA GLU A 326 -23.67 36.19 -13.18
C GLU A 326 -24.33 35.94 -14.53
N TYR A 327 -24.70 34.68 -14.81
CA TYR A 327 -25.39 34.29 -16.05
C TYR A 327 -26.90 34.51 -16.02
N GLN A 328 -27.51 34.77 -14.86
CA GLN A 328 -28.97 35.05 -14.79
C GLN A 328 -29.37 36.34 -15.50
N GLY A 329 -28.42 37.29 -15.62
CA GLY A 329 -28.64 38.54 -16.33
C GLY A 329 -28.68 38.41 -17.84
N LEU A 330 -28.15 37.33 -18.42
CA LEU A 330 -28.05 37.12 -19.88
C LEU A 330 -29.37 36.69 -20.47
N THR A 331 -29.56 37.00 -21.75
CA THR A 331 -30.70 36.49 -22.56
C THR A 331 -30.52 35.00 -22.85
N SER A 332 -31.59 34.28 -23.21
CA SER A 332 -31.52 32.85 -23.55
C SER A 332 -30.59 32.57 -24.73
N PHE A 333 -30.42 33.53 -25.63
CA PHE A 333 -29.53 33.45 -26.78
C PHE A 333 -28.05 33.54 -26.32
N GLU A 334 -27.72 34.57 -25.57
CA GLU A 334 -26.35 34.77 -25.01
C GLU A 334 -25.93 33.63 -24.08
N LEU A 335 -26.88 33.13 -23.28
CA LEU A 335 -26.63 31.99 -22.40
C LEU A 335 -26.35 30.71 -23.19
N ARG A 336 -27.05 30.49 -24.30
CA ARG A 336 -26.82 29.36 -25.19
C ARG A 336 -25.44 29.46 -25.87
N GLU A 337 -25.08 30.66 -26.34
CA GLU A 337 -23.77 30.94 -26.94
C GLU A 337 -22.63 30.72 -25.91
N ALA A 338 -22.78 31.20 -24.68
CA ALA A 338 -21.82 30.99 -23.59
C ALA A 338 -21.66 29.51 -23.23
N LEU A 339 -22.75 28.74 -23.20
CA LEU A 339 -22.73 27.30 -22.98
C LEU A 339 -22.07 26.54 -24.12
N GLN A 340 -22.33 26.93 -25.36
CA GLN A 340 -21.69 26.37 -26.56
C GLN A 340 -20.19 26.66 -26.59
N ALA A 341 -19.77 27.87 -26.19
CA ALA A 341 -18.37 28.25 -26.05
C ALA A 341 -17.66 27.37 -24.98
N LYS A 342 -18.36 27.02 -23.89
CA LYS A 342 -17.91 26.07 -22.88
C LYS A 342 -18.09 24.60 -23.31
N ARG A 343 -18.53 24.34 -24.55
CA ARG A 343 -18.78 22.99 -25.11
C ARG A 343 -19.80 22.17 -24.31
N VAL A 344 -20.77 22.84 -23.70
CA VAL A 344 -21.86 22.17 -22.97
C VAL A 344 -22.96 21.88 -23.98
N PRO A 345 -23.46 20.63 -24.10
CA PRO A 345 -24.55 20.31 -25.01
C PRO A 345 -25.84 21.02 -24.55
N VAL A 346 -26.44 21.78 -25.46
CA VAL A 346 -27.65 22.61 -25.22
C VAL A 346 -28.80 22.26 -26.13
N GLN A 347 -28.71 21.14 -26.85
CA GLN A 347 -29.69 20.76 -27.89
C GLN A 347 -31.09 20.51 -27.33
N ASP A 348 -31.16 20.04 -26.07
CA ASP A 348 -32.39 19.67 -25.37
C ASP A 348 -32.94 20.81 -24.49
N CYS A 349 -32.26 21.96 -24.44
CA CYS A 349 -32.64 23.07 -23.58
C CYS A 349 -33.45 24.09 -24.39
N PHE A 350 -34.76 24.19 -24.15
CA PHE A 350 -35.67 25.07 -24.91
C PHE A 350 -35.93 26.39 -24.20
N ASP A 351 -35.79 26.46 -22.90
CA ASP A 351 -36.07 27.63 -22.08
C ASP A 351 -34.84 28.08 -21.27
N LYS A 352 -34.88 29.29 -20.75
CA LYS A 352 -33.78 29.88 -19.95
C LYS A 352 -33.53 29.10 -18.67
N ALA A 353 -34.57 28.54 -18.06
CA ALA A 353 -34.44 27.78 -16.84
C ALA A 353 -33.64 26.48 -17.04
N SER A 354 -33.92 25.74 -18.12
CA SER A 354 -33.20 24.51 -18.48
C SER A 354 -31.74 24.78 -18.84
N LEU A 355 -31.43 25.92 -19.47
CA LEU A 355 -30.07 26.35 -19.76
C LEU A 355 -29.30 26.68 -18.50
N LEU A 356 -29.91 27.37 -17.52
CA LEU A 356 -29.28 27.65 -16.21
C LEU A 356 -29.08 26.41 -15.39
N GLU A 357 -30.02 25.47 -15.41
CA GLU A 357 -29.90 24.18 -14.72
C GLU A 357 -28.75 23.34 -15.34
N ARG A 358 -28.65 23.35 -16.67
CA ARG A 358 -27.54 22.70 -17.40
C ARG A 358 -26.19 23.35 -17.05
N LEU A 359 -26.14 24.69 -16.99
CA LEU A 359 -24.95 25.42 -16.55
C LEU A 359 -24.58 25.04 -15.12
N LYS A 360 -25.54 25.03 -14.18
CA LYS A 360 -25.33 24.64 -12.80
C LYS A 360 -24.81 23.19 -12.68
N GLY A 361 -25.41 22.27 -13.42
CA GLY A 361 -24.96 20.88 -13.52
C GLY A 361 -23.51 20.76 -14.04
N PHE A 362 -23.17 21.53 -15.05
CA PHE A 362 -21.84 21.61 -15.62
C PHE A 362 -20.82 22.15 -14.60
N LEU A 363 -21.12 23.27 -13.94
CA LEU A 363 -20.24 23.89 -12.95
C LEU A 363 -20.06 23.02 -11.70
N LEU A 364 -21.10 22.32 -11.26
CA LEU A 364 -21.02 21.35 -10.17
C LEU A 364 -20.23 20.09 -10.56
N SER A 365 -20.17 19.77 -11.85
CA SER A 365 -19.40 18.63 -12.34
C SER A 365 -17.99 19.00 -12.78
N ALA A 366 -17.72 20.29 -13.04
CA ALA A 366 -16.38 20.76 -13.34
C ALA A 366 -15.45 20.48 -12.17
N PRO A 367 -14.26 19.91 -12.38
CA PRO A 367 -13.26 19.79 -11.33
C PRO A 367 -12.99 21.18 -10.74
N SER A 368 -12.85 21.27 -9.41
CA SER A 368 -12.53 22.56 -8.77
C SER A 368 -11.30 23.15 -9.44
N THR A 369 -11.26 24.48 -9.64
CA THR A 369 -10.18 25.19 -10.34
C THR A 369 -8.77 24.96 -9.75
N ALA A 370 -8.66 24.44 -8.55
CA ALA A 370 -7.39 23.96 -7.97
C ALA A 370 -6.95 22.58 -8.52
N GLN A 371 -7.87 21.80 -9.14
CA GLN A 371 -7.58 20.52 -9.81
C GLN A 371 -7.64 20.62 -11.35
N ALA A 372 -7.93 21.78 -11.91
CA ALA A 372 -8.17 21.98 -13.34
C ALA A 372 -6.90 21.88 -14.22
N VAL A 373 -5.74 21.55 -13.68
CA VAL A 373 -4.49 21.29 -14.42
C VAL A 373 -3.92 19.91 -14.10
N GLY A 374 -4.56 19.10 -13.23
CA GLY A 374 -4.13 17.77 -12.87
C GLY A 374 -4.95 16.67 -13.54
N THR A 375 -4.29 15.65 -14.04
CA THR A 375 -4.90 14.36 -14.35
C THR A 375 -5.72 13.86 -13.15
N ALA A 376 -6.86 13.21 -13.38
CA ALA A 376 -7.60 12.53 -12.31
C ALA A 376 -6.65 11.59 -11.54
N PRO A 377 -6.89 11.35 -10.25
CA PRO A 377 -6.02 10.44 -9.48
C PRO A 377 -6.05 9.04 -10.11
N TYR A 378 -4.89 8.39 -10.13
CA TYR A 378 -4.71 7.03 -10.63
C TYR A 378 -3.78 6.25 -9.70
N LEU A 379 -3.81 4.91 -9.80
CA LEU A 379 -2.93 4.04 -9.03
C LEU A 379 -1.54 4.02 -9.67
N GLU A 380 -0.56 4.55 -8.98
CA GLU A 380 0.84 4.53 -9.41
C GLU A 380 1.61 3.41 -8.70
N GLU A 381 2.28 2.57 -9.48
CA GLU A 381 3.22 1.57 -8.99
C GLU A 381 4.64 2.14 -9.03
N ASN A 382 5.38 1.96 -7.95
CA ASN A 382 6.77 2.41 -7.88
C ASN A 382 7.69 1.47 -8.66
N PRO A 383 8.69 1.97 -9.40
CA PRO A 383 9.68 1.11 -10.03
C PRO A 383 10.50 0.36 -8.98
N ILE A 384 10.77 -0.92 -9.25
CA ILE A 384 11.58 -1.76 -8.37
C ILE A 384 13.04 -1.31 -8.50
N PRO A 385 13.69 -0.80 -7.44
CA PRO A 385 15.09 -0.44 -7.49
C PRO A 385 15.96 -1.70 -7.60
N PHE A 386 17.02 -1.65 -8.40
CA PHE A 386 17.98 -2.75 -8.45
C PHE A 386 18.61 -2.98 -7.07
N SER A 387 19.01 -1.91 -6.38
CA SER A 387 19.56 -1.96 -5.03
C SER A 387 19.43 -0.57 -4.40
N LEU A 388 19.07 -0.51 -3.12
CA LEU A 388 19.05 0.72 -2.33
C LEU A 388 20.44 1.13 -1.83
N ALA A 389 21.47 0.27 -2.05
CA ALA A 389 22.84 0.58 -1.68
C ALA A 389 23.40 1.78 -2.45
N PRO A 390 24.27 2.60 -1.84
CA PRO A 390 24.99 3.69 -2.52
C PRO A 390 25.70 3.19 -3.79
N ALA A 391 25.75 4.02 -4.83
CA ALA A 391 26.34 3.65 -6.11
C ALA A 391 27.80 3.20 -5.96
N THR A 392 28.57 3.85 -5.10
CA THR A 392 29.96 3.50 -4.77
C THR A 392 30.07 2.09 -4.22
N ASN A 393 29.24 1.73 -3.25
CA ASN A 393 29.25 0.40 -2.65
C ASN A 393 28.83 -0.69 -3.66
N ARG A 394 27.88 -0.39 -4.55
CA ARG A 394 27.46 -1.33 -5.62
C ARG A 394 28.60 -1.64 -6.60
N VAL A 395 29.29 -0.60 -7.05
CA VAL A 395 30.44 -0.75 -7.95
C VAL A 395 31.56 -1.53 -7.26
N PHE A 396 31.85 -1.21 -6.00
CA PHE A 396 32.86 -1.89 -5.21
C PHE A 396 32.52 -3.37 -4.99
N ALA A 397 31.27 -3.69 -4.65
CA ALA A 397 30.80 -5.07 -4.53
C ALA A 397 30.97 -5.85 -5.87
N GLY A 398 30.64 -5.23 -6.98
CA GLY A 398 30.85 -5.83 -8.31
C GLY A 398 32.31 -6.12 -8.62
N ILE A 399 33.20 -5.16 -8.38
CA ILE A 399 34.66 -5.32 -8.60
C ILE A 399 35.21 -6.43 -7.70
N LEU A 400 34.88 -6.43 -6.41
CA LEU A 400 35.31 -7.47 -5.47
C LEU A 400 34.74 -8.85 -5.84
N GLY A 401 33.49 -8.90 -6.30
CA GLY A 401 32.89 -10.13 -6.82
C GLY A 401 33.65 -10.71 -8.00
N LEU A 402 34.02 -9.88 -8.98
CA LEU A 402 34.84 -10.29 -10.12
C LEU A 402 36.25 -10.72 -9.70
N ALA A 403 36.88 -9.98 -8.78
CA ALA A 403 38.19 -10.35 -8.22
C ALA A 403 38.13 -11.70 -7.49
N ASN A 404 37.07 -11.94 -6.72
CA ASN A 404 36.85 -13.22 -6.04
C ASN A 404 36.66 -14.37 -7.04
N LEU A 405 35.89 -14.14 -8.11
CA LEU A 405 35.70 -15.16 -9.17
C LEU A 405 37.01 -15.47 -9.90
N GLY A 406 37.74 -14.44 -10.34
CA GLY A 406 39.05 -14.61 -10.97
C GLY A 406 40.04 -15.33 -10.04
N GLY A 407 40.09 -14.92 -8.77
CA GLY A 407 40.92 -15.60 -7.78
C GLY A 407 40.52 -17.05 -7.55
N ALA A 408 39.21 -17.36 -7.48
CA ALA A 408 38.74 -18.75 -7.35
C ALA A 408 39.13 -19.64 -8.56
N ILE A 409 39.12 -19.10 -9.76
CA ILE A 409 39.58 -19.83 -10.97
C ILE A 409 41.07 -20.12 -10.87
N VAL A 410 41.87 -19.09 -10.55
CA VAL A 410 43.32 -19.26 -10.37
C VAL A 410 43.64 -20.25 -9.23
N LEU A 411 42.90 -20.16 -8.10
CA LEU A 411 43.04 -21.14 -7.02
C LEU A 411 42.77 -22.57 -7.49
N GLY A 412 41.75 -22.76 -8.34
CA GLY A 412 41.46 -24.08 -8.92
C GLY A 412 42.62 -24.64 -9.73
N ASP A 413 43.29 -23.81 -10.54
CA ASP A 413 44.46 -24.20 -11.30
C ASP A 413 45.67 -24.52 -10.40
N VAL A 414 45.89 -23.69 -9.36
CA VAL A 414 46.94 -23.93 -8.37
C VAL A 414 46.72 -25.25 -7.62
N LEU A 415 45.52 -25.54 -7.15
CA LEU A 415 45.19 -26.79 -6.49
C LEU A 415 45.33 -28.01 -7.43
N ARG A 416 44.89 -27.88 -8.68
CA ARG A 416 45.03 -28.94 -9.69
C ARG A 416 46.48 -29.25 -9.97
N ASN A 417 47.32 -28.23 -10.12
CA ASN A 417 48.77 -28.40 -10.35
C ASN A 417 49.41 -29.05 -9.13
N TYR A 418 49.05 -28.67 -7.92
CA TYR A 418 49.58 -29.27 -6.70
C TYR A 418 49.22 -30.75 -6.59
N VAL A 419 47.98 -31.12 -6.87
CA VAL A 419 47.52 -32.52 -6.89
C VAL A 419 48.24 -33.32 -7.97
N SER A 420 48.54 -32.73 -9.13
CA SER A 420 49.26 -33.41 -10.23
C SER A 420 50.74 -33.70 -9.88
N VAL A 421 51.38 -32.83 -9.08
CA VAL A 421 52.78 -32.96 -8.69
C VAL A 421 52.96 -33.90 -7.49
N TYR A 422 52.09 -33.79 -6.47
CA TYR A 422 52.23 -34.49 -5.18
C TYR A 422 51.33 -35.72 -5.06
N GLY A 423 50.43 -35.95 -5.97
CA GLY A 423 49.45 -37.04 -5.96
C GLY A 423 48.19 -36.70 -5.16
N ALA A 424 47.06 -37.32 -5.54
CA ALA A 424 45.77 -37.06 -4.94
C ALA A 424 45.63 -37.57 -3.47
N GLU A 425 46.44 -38.50 -3.06
CA GLU A 425 46.37 -39.14 -1.73
C GLU A 425 47.18 -38.41 -0.67
N THR A 426 48.05 -37.47 -1.03
CA THR A 426 48.84 -36.71 -0.05
C THR A 426 48.02 -35.59 0.55
N PRO A 427 47.79 -35.55 1.88
CA PRO A 427 47.07 -34.47 2.51
C PRO A 427 47.86 -33.16 2.35
N LEU A 428 47.24 -32.17 1.72
CA LEU A 428 47.83 -30.84 1.54
C LEU A 428 47.99 -30.15 2.90
N PRO A 429 49.18 -29.57 3.22
CA PRO A 429 49.45 -28.99 4.51
C PRO A 429 48.71 -27.65 4.74
N GLY A 430 48.22 -27.43 5.96
CA GLY A 430 47.73 -26.13 6.43
C GLY A 430 46.65 -25.50 5.56
N ILE A 431 46.87 -24.28 5.09
CA ILE A 431 45.92 -23.48 4.34
C ILE A 431 45.53 -24.09 2.99
N LEU A 432 46.44 -24.84 2.33
CA LEU A 432 46.15 -25.52 1.07
C LEU A 432 45.11 -26.62 1.26
N GLY A 433 45.23 -27.46 2.32
CA GLY A 433 44.22 -28.48 2.61
C GLY A 433 42.87 -27.92 2.96
N LEU A 434 42.83 -26.83 3.74
CA LEU A 434 41.58 -26.10 4.01
C LEU A 434 40.94 -25.55 2.73
N SER A 435 41.76 -24.92 1.89
CA SER A 435 41.27 -24.35 0.62
C SER A 435 40.79 -25.41 -0.34
N GLN A 436 41.45 -26.58 -0.39
CA GLN A 436 40.99 -27.72 -1.20
C GLN A 436 39.61 -28.21 -0.76
N ALA A 437 39.42 -28.37 0.56
CA ALA A 437 38.14 -28.82 1.11
C ALA A 437 37.00 -27.81 0.84
N LEU A 438 37.30 -26.52 0.94
CA LEU A 438 36.31 -25.44 0.75
C LEU A 438 36.14 -24.99 -0.72
N TYR A 439 37.03 -25.41 -1.62
CA TYR A 439 37.07 -24.94 -3.00
C TYR A 439 35.72 -25.04 -3.74
N PRO A 440 34.99 -26.18 -3.69
CA PRO A 440 33.69 -26.26 -4.35
C PRO A 440 32.70 -25.20 -3.85
N ALA A 441 32.68 -24.95 -2.53
CA ALA A 441 31.81 -23.93 -1.93
C ALA A 441 32.24 -22.52 -2.32
N LEU A 442 33.55 -22.24 -2.31
CA LEU A 442 34.11 -20.95 -2.74
C LEU A 442 33.78 -20.66 -4.21
N LEU A 443 33.92 -21.67 -5.10
CA LEU A 443 33.61 -21.52 -6.51
C LEU A 443 32.12 -21.25 -6.74
N VAL A 444 31.23 -22.04 -6.09
CA VAL A 444 29.77 -21.84 -6.19
C VAL A 444 29.40 -20.45 -5.67
N TYR A 445 29.99 -20.02 -4.55
CA TYR A 445 29.76 -18.68 -4.00
C TYR A 445 30.25 -17.59 -4.98
N ALA A 446 31.46 -17.71 -5.53
CA ALA A 446 32.03 -16.72 -6.45
C ALA A 446 31.22 -16.61 -7.75
N VAL A 447 30.79 -17.74 -8.31
CA VAL A 447 29.92 -17.77 -9.49
C VAL A 447 28.55 -17.17 -9.15
N GLY A 448 27.92 -17.60 -8.07
CA GLY A 448 26.61 -17.11 -7.63
C GLY A 448 26.61 -15.61 -7.35
N PHE A 449 27.67 -15.10 -6.72
CA PHE A 449 27.82 -13.68 -6.41
C PHE A 449 27.77 -12.78 -7.68
N ASN A 450 28.25 -13.27 -8.82
CA ASN A 450 28.25 -12.54 -10.08
C ASN A 450 27.03 -12.85 -10.95
N LEU A 451 26.60 -14.12 -11.00
CA LEU A 451 25.53 -14.57 -11.88
C LEU A 451 24.14 -14.07 -11.38
N ILE A 452 23.90 -14.13 -10.06
CA ILE A 452 22.60 -13.74 -9.51
C ILE A 452 22.27 -12.26 -9.79
N PRO A 453 23.16 -11.27 -9.52
CA PRO A 453 22.90 -9.87 -9.85
C PRO A 453 22.69 -9.65 -11.36
N PHE A 454 23.43 -10.37 -12.20
CA PHE A 454 23.27 -10.27 -13.65
C PHE A 454 21.88 -10.72 -14.11
N LEU A 455 21.42 -11.89 -13.68
CA LEU A 455 20.07 -12.39 -14.00
C LEU A 455 18.99 -11.49 -13.42
N ARG A 456 19.19 -11.05 -12.17
CA ARG A 456 18.27 -10.16 -11.50
C ARG A 456 18.15 -8.79 -12.17
N SER A 457 19.25 -8.24 -12.69
CA SER A 457 19.21 -6.96 -13.40
C SER A 457 18.30 -7.03 -14.65
N ARG A 458 18.34 -8.16 -15.37
CA ARG A 458 17.44 -8.41 -16.51
C ARG A 458 15.99 -8.52 -16.08
N TRP A 459 15.73 -9.27 -14.99
CA TRP A 459 14.39 -9.44 -14.45
C TRP A 459 13.80 -8.12 -13.93
N VAL A 460 14.57 -7.34 -13.15
CA VAL A 460 14.14 -6.02 -12.64
C VAL A 460 13.82 -5.08 -13.80
N LYS A 461 14.65 -5.06 -14.84
CA LYS A 461 14.41 -4.23 -16.03
C LYS A 461 13.09 -4.59 -16.70
N ALA A 462 12.85 -5.88 -16.98
CA ALA A 462 11.59 -6.34 -17.58
C ALA A 462 10.37 -6.00 -16.72
N LYS A 463 10.47 -6.20 -15.38
CA LYS A 463 9.40 -5.83 -14.44
C LYS A 463 9.11 -4.32 -14.45
N ASN A 464 10.15 -3.48 -14.49
CA ASN A 464 9.99 -2.03 -14.52
C ASN A 464 9.38 -1.55 -15.85
N GLU A 465 9.68 -2.21 -16.96
CA GLU A 465 9.02 -1.94 -18.24
C GLU A 465 7.52 -2.29 -18.19
N ASP A 466 7.14 -3.37 -17.50
CA ASP A 466 5.74 -3.72 -17.27
C ASP A 466 5.03 -2.72 -16.35
N ILE A 467 5.70 -2.28 -15.27
CA ILE A 467 5.18 -1.25 -14.36
C ILE A 467 4.97 0.06 -15.12
N SER A 468 5.96 0.50 -15.91
CA SER A 468 5.85 1.73 -16.72
C SER A 468 4.65 1.67 -17.66
N ARG A 469 4.50 0.56 -18.39
CA ARG A 469 3.35 0.36 -19.30
C ARG A 469 2.00 0.44 -18.58
N ARG A 470 1.88 -0.17 -17.38
CA ARG A 470 0.65 -0.09 -16.58
C ARG A 470 0.40 1.33 -16.09
N ASN A 471 1.41 2.01 -15.58
CA ASN A 471 1.29 3.40 -15.11
C ASN A 471 0.92 4.35 -16.25
N GLU A 472 1.53 4.20 -17.43
CA GLU A 472 1.21 4.99 -18.63
C GLU A 472 -0.24 4.76 -19.08
N ALA A 473 -0.71 3.52 -19.08
CA ALA A 473 -2.08 3.18 -19.41
C ALA A 473 -3.08 3.80 -18.40
N ARG A 474 -2.81 3.67 -17.10
CA ARG A 474 -3.65 4.26 -16.03
C ARG A 474 -3.65 5.79 -16.10
N GLN A 475 -2.50 6.40 -16.38
CA GLN A 475 -2.39 7.85 -16.58
C GLN A 475 -3.17 8.32 -17.81
N ALA A 476 -3.16 7.55 -18.89
CA ALA A 476 -3.96 7.85 -20.08
C ALA A 476 -5.47 7.85 -19.77
N TRP A 477 -5.95 6.83 -19.04
CA TRP A 477 -7.34 6.78 -18.57
C TRP A 477 -7.68 7.93 -17.62
N ALA A 478 -6.81 8.27 -16.69
CA ALA A 478 -6.98 9.41 -15.81
C ALA A 478 -7.03 10.74 -16.59
N GLY A 479 -6.25 10.86 -17.66
CA GLY A 479 -6.27 12.00 -18.56
C GLY A 479 -7.59 12.14 -19.33
N ILE A 480 -8.20 11.03 -19.76
CA ILE A 480 -9.53 11.03 -20.40
C ILE A 480 -10.60 11.47 -19.42
N LEU A 481 -10.59 10.92 -18.20
CA LEU A 481 -11.53 11.30 -17.14
C LEU A 481 -11.42 12.77 -16.73
N GLY A 482 -10.19 13.29 -16.65
CA GLY A 482 -9.95 14.71 -16.33
C GLY A 482 -10.47 15.68 -17.39
N ARG A 483 -10.64 15.19 -18.62
CA ARG A 483 -11.19 15.96 -19.76
C ARG A 483 -12.58 15.50 -20.16
N ALA A 484 -13.25 14.67 -19.33
CA ALA A 484 -14.52 14.04 -19.69
C ALA A 484 -15.48 15.03 -20.35
N VAL A 485 -15.69 14.85 -21.65
CA VAL A 485 -16.59 15.65 -22.50
C VAL A 485 -17.33 14.70 -23.43
N GLY A 486 -18.49 15.13 -23.91
CA GLY A 486 -19.31 14.33 -24.85
C GLY A 486 -19.85 13.05 -24.20
N PRO A 487 -19.82 11.89 -24.88
CA PRO A 487 -20.53 10.68 -24.45
C PRO A 487 -20.08 10.14 -23.09
N LEU A 488 -18.79 10.23 -22.76
CA LEU A 488 -18.31 9.82 -21.44
C LEU A 488 -18.88 10.69 -20.32
N TYR A 489 -19.01 11.99 -20.58
CA TYR A 489 -19.65 12.90 -19.64
C TYR A 489 -21.12 12.54 -19.44
N ASP A 490 -21.85 12.28 -20.55
CA ASP A 490 -23.26 11.89 -20.51
C ASP A 490 -23.44 10.56 -19.77
N LYS A 491 -22.58 9.57 -20.00
CA LYS A 491 -22.56 8.28 -19.28
C LYS A 491 -22.32 8.48 -17.78
N ILE A 492 -21.37 9.34 -17.37
CA ILE A 492 -21.14 9.68 -15.97
C ILE A 492 -22.34 10.42 -15.38
N LEU A 493 -23.02 11.25 -16.16
CA LEU A 493 -24.22 11.95 -15.73
C LEU A 493 -25.39 10.98 -15.54
N SER A 494 -25.58 10.03 -16.45
CA SER A 494 -26.59 8.96 -16.34
C SER A 494 -26.35 8.10 -15.08
N ALA A 495 -25.09 7.81 -14.74
CA ALA A 495 -24.76 7.10 -13.49
C ALA A 495 -25.22 7.84 -12.23
N ARG A 496 -25.40 9.16 -12.28
CA ARG A 496 -25.90 9.94 -11.13
C ARG A 496 -27.35 9.62 -10.76
N HIS A 497 -28.17 9.16 -11.68
CA HIS A 497 -29.54 8.74 -11.40
C HIS A 497 -29.60 7.47 -10.53
N TYR A 498 -28.54 6.66 -10.54
CA TYR A 498 -28.41 5.43 -9.77
C TYR A 498 -27.69 5.62 -8.43
N ARG A 499 -27.38 6.86 -8.06
CA ARG A 499 -26.70 7.16 -6.79
C ARG A 499 -27.59 6.91 -5.60
N SER A 500 -27.00 6.35 -4.56
CA SER A 500 -27.59 6.25 -3.23
C SER A 500 -26.85 7.17 -2.25
N SER A 501 -27.57 7.70 -1.27
CA SER A 501 -26.95 8.45 -0.18
C SER A 501 -26.20 7.50 0.74
N LEU A 502 -25.07 7.95 1.30
CA LEU A 502 -24.34 7.19 2.30
C LEU A 502 -25.20 7.04 3.57
N LYS A 503 -25.57 5.81 3.88
CA LYS A 503 -26.36 5.46 5.06
C LYS A 503 -25.44 5.33 6.26
N VAL A 504 -25.59 6.22 7.22
CA VAL A 504 -24.83 6.19 8.48
C VAL A 504 -25.69 5.53 9.55
N VAL A 505 -25.29 4.35 10.01
CA VAL A 505 -25.96 3.66 11.11
C VAL A 505 -25.54 4.31 12.44
N ARG A 506 -26.42 5.13 13.01
CA ARG A 506 -26.19 5.83 14.29
C ARG A 506 -26.51 4.91 15.47
N LYS A 507 -26.07 5.29 16.67
CA LYS A 507 -26.42 4.57 17.91
C LYS A 507 -27.94 4.57 18.17
N GLU A 508 -28.63 5.61 17.75
CA GLU A 508 -30.10 5.78 17.86
C GLU A 508 -30.89 4.84 16.95
N ASP A 509 -30.24 4.34 15.88
CA ASP A 509 -30.84 3.43 14.90
C ASP A 509 -30.63 1.96 15.27
N VAL A 510 -29.94 1.67 16.37
CA VAL A 510 -29.69 0.31 16.85
C VAL A 510 -30.94 -0.24 17.51
N THR A 511 -31.42 -1.38 16.99
CA THR A 511 -32.60 -2.09 17.53
C THR A 511 -32.21 -3.18 18.51
N TYR A 512 -31.05 -3.81 18.32
CA TYR A 512 -30.54 -4.88 19.15
C TYR A 512 -29.04 -4.71 19.39
N SER A 513 -28.60 -5.01 20.62
CA SER A 513 -27.17 -5.08 20.96
C SER A 513 -26.88 -6.32 21.78
N SER A 514 -25.79 -7.03 21.45
CA SER A 514 -25.35 -8.22 22.18
C SER A 514 -24.87 -7.92 23.61
N SER A 515 -24.53 -6.66 23.92
CA SER A 515 -24.11 -6.24 25.26
C SER A 515 -25.24 -6.27 26.29
N GLY A 516 -26.49 -6.45 25.89
CA GLY A 516 -27.67 -6.52 26.75
C GLY A 516 -28.03 -5.21 27.46
N LYS A 517 -27.08 -4.32 27.63
CA LYS A 517 -27.26 -3.06 28.38
C LYS A 517 -28.14 -2.04 27.65
N LEU A 518 -28.12 -2.05 26.31
CA LEU A 518 -28.88 -1.07 25.53
C LEU A 518 -30.38 -1.40 25.52
N ALA A 519 -30.74 -2.67 25.43
CA ALA A 519 -32.15 -3.10 25.47
C ALA A 519 -32.80 -2.84 26.86
N GLU A 520 -32.03 -3.05 27.94
CA GLU A 520 -32.51 -2.71 29.29
C GLU A 520 -32.58 -1.19 29.52
N GLN A 521 -31.65 -0.39 29.01
CA GLN A 521 -31.71 1.07 29.14
C GLN A 521 -32.83 1.67 28.30
N GLN A 522 -32.99 1.26 27.04
CA GLN A 522 -34.10 1.72 26.19
C GLN A 522 -35.45 1.29 26.72
N GLY A 523 -35.55 0.11 27.32
CA GLY A 523 -36.77 -0.34 28.01
C GLY A 523 -37.07 0.49 29.23
N ARG A 524 -36.09 0.87 30.05
CA ARG A 524 -36.23 1.75 31.21
C ARG A 524 -36.57 3.20 30.82
N ASP A 525 -35.85 3.73 29.81
CA ASP A 525 -36.08 5.09 29.33
C ASP A 525 -37.48 5.26 28.71
N LYS A 526 -37.93 4.25 27.96
CA LYS A 526 -39.29 4.21 27.41
C LYS A 526 -40.35 4.12 28.50
N MET A 527 -40.15 3.24 29.49
CA MET A 527 -41.02 3.07 30.61
C MET A 527 -41.08 4.36 31.50
N GLU A 528 -39.95 5.03 31.66
CA GLU A 528 -39.88 6.31 32.39
C GLU A 528 -40.56 7.46 31.62
N GLN A 529 -40.45 7.50 30.29
CA GLN A 529 -41.18 8.44 29.46
C GLN A 529 -42.68 8.19 29.46
N ASP A 530 -43.11 6.93 29.39
CA ASP A 530 -44.52 6.53 29.45
C ASP A 530 -45.09 6.84 30.83
N LEU A 531 -44.33 6.63 31.91
CA LEU A 531 -44.72 7.01 33.25
C LEU A 531 -44.90 8.54 33.40
N LYS A 532 -43.93 9.32 32.93
CA LYS A 532 -44.02 10.80 32.95
C LYS A 532 -45.17 11.34 32.08
N ALA A 533 -45.48 10.66 30.96
CA ALA A 533 -46.63 11.02 30.14
C ALA A 533 -47.95 10.70 30.85
N PHE A 534 -48.02 9.57 31.56
CA PHE A 534 -49.17 9.17 32.38
C PHE A 534 -49.39 10.12 33.56
N ASP A 535 -48.34 10.46 34.28
CA ASP A 535 -48.42 11.42 35.40
C ASP A 535 -48.94 12.79 34.95
N ARG A 536 -48.47 13.30 33.78
CA ARG A 536 -49.02 14.54 33.20
C ARG A 536 -50.51 14.45 32.86
N GLN A 537 -50.95 13.31 32.33
CA GLN A 537 -52.37 13.11 32.02
C GLN A 537 -53.24 13.02 33.29
N VAL A 538 -52.70 12.47 34.37
CA VAL A 538 -53.37 12.43 35.68
C VAL A 538 -53.46 13.82 36.26
N GLU A 539 -52.35 14.58 36.26
CA GLU A 539 -52.36 15.99 36.74
C GLU A 539 -53.32 16.88 35.95
N GLU A 540 -53.41 16.69 34.64
CA GLU A 540 -54.31 17.44 33.76
C GLU A 540 -55.77 17.13 34.05
N LYS A 541 -56.10 15.84 34.25
CA LYS A 541 -57.43 15.40 34.67
C LYS A 541 -57.78 15.83 36.07
N GLU A 542 -56.87 15.91 37.03
CA GLU A 542 -57.11 16.44 38.37
C GLU A 542 -57.34 17.95 38.35
N ARG A 543 -56.59 18.71 37.50
CA ARG A 543 -56.87 20.14 37.29
C ARG A 543 -58.24 20.39 36.66
N GLU A 544 -58.66 19.60 35.70
CA GLU A 544 -60.00 19.67 35.10
C GLU A 544 -61.11 19.33 36.12
N ARG A 545 -60.90 18.39 37.04
CA ARG A 545 -61.84 18.04 38.13
C ARG A 545 -61.86 19.08 39.22
N GLY A 546 -60.69 19.62 39.61
CA GLY A 546 -60.60 20.67 40.62
C GLY A 546 -61.22 21.99 40.19
N GLY A 547 -61.17 22.29 38.84
CA GLY A 547 -61.84 23.48 38.28
C GLY A 547 -63.39 23.40 38.19
N ARG A 548 -63.98 22.21 38.34
CA ARG A 548 -65.42 21.99 38.33
C ARG A 548 -66.06 22.06 39.70
N THR A 549 -65.30 22.17 40.78
CA THR A 549 -65.81 22.20 42.18
C THR A 549 -65.88 23.61 42.76
N LEU A 550 -65.54 24.64 41.97
CA LEU A 550 -65.52 26.05 42.36
C LEU A 550 -66.43 26.96 41.49
N LEU A 551 -67.54 26.42 40.97
CA LEU A 551 -68.59 27.19 40.31
C LEU A 551 -69.94 26.87 40.96
#